data_52d0e2d158747c16f224d962a736a3b5
#
_entry.id   52d0e2d158747c16f224d962a736a3b5
#
_cell.length_a   1.000
_cell.length_b   1.000
_cell.length_c   1.000
_cell.angle_alpha   90.00
_cell.angle_beta   90.00
_cell.angle_gamma   90.00
#
_symmetry.space_group_name_H-M   'P 1'
#
loop_
_entity.id
_entity.type
_entity.pdbx_description
1 polymer ?
#
loop_
_entity_poly.entity_id
_entity_poly.type
_entity_poly.pdbx_seq_one_letter_code
_entity_poly.pdbx_strand_id
1 'polypeptide(L)'
;MAIASEIIANTPTVVLQAGPGQTLAVITMYFTNHDTVTDESLDIYITPSGESVDNENVIAKSVDLTTTNTLAYNDRILLENGESIVATCANGTVNAVVSYTVV
;
A
#
# COMPACT_ATOMS: atom_id res chain seq x y z
N MET A 1 -18.45 2.84 2.95
CA MET A 1 -17.06 2.36 3.01
C MET A 1 -16.75 1.54 1.77
N ALA A 2 -15.59 1.71 1.21
CA ALA A 2 -15.17 0.99 0.01
C ALA A 2 -13.91 0.16 0.31
N ILE A 3 -13.64 -0.82 -0.55
CA ILE A 3 -12.48 -1.70 -0.44
C ILE A 3 -11.74 -1.71 -1.77
N ALA A 4 -10.44 -1.49 -1.73
CA ALA A 4 -9.53 -1.68 -2.85
C ALA A 4 -8.64 -2.88 -2.58
N SER A 5 -8.35 -3.66 -3.62
CA SER A 5 -7.47 -4.84 -3.52
C SER A 5 -6.49 -4.82 -4.68
N GLU A 6 -5.22 -5.14 -4.40
CA GLU A 6 -4.14 -5.17 -5.40
C GLU A 6 -3.13 -6.26 -5.06
N ILE A 7 -2.58 -6.88 -6.09
CA ILE A 7 -1.39 -7.73 -5.96
C ILE A 7 -0.17 -6.82 -6.13
N ILE A 8 0.71 -6.82 -5.15
CA ILE A 8 1.91 -5.98 -5.17
C ILE A 8 3.00 -6.67 -5.98
N ALA A 9 3.54 -5.96 -6.96
CA ALA A 9 4.62 -6.47 -7.80
C ALA A 9 6.00 -6.13 -7.18
N ASN A 10 7.07 -6.61 -7.82
CA ASN A 10 8.43 -6.23 -7.46
C ASN A 10 8.84 -4.86 -8.05
N THR A 11 7.90 -4.15 -8.62
CA THR A 11 8.02 -2.76 -9.07
C THR A 11 6.96 -1.93 -8.36
N PRO A 12 7.08 -0.58 -8.29
CA PRO A 12 6.08 0.25 -7.62
C PRO A 12 4.67 -0.02 -8.14
N THR A 13 3.78 -0.39 -7.24
CA THR A 13 2.39 -0.74 -7.54
C THR A 13 1.47 0.21 -6.78
N VAL A 14 0.60 0.94 -7.49
CA VAL A 14 -0.37 1.82 -6.86
C VAL A 14 -1.47 0.96 -6.21
N VAL A 15 -1.63 1.12 -4.90
CA VAL A 15 -2.66 0.41 -4.14
C VAL A 15 -3.96 1.20 -4.11
N LEU A 16 -3.85 2.52 -3.92
CA LEU A 16 -4.98 3.42 -3.86
C LEU A 16 -4.53 4.82 -4.26
N GLN A 17 -5.33 5.52 -5.05
CA GLN A 17 -5.04 6.88 -5.48
C GLN A 17 -6.30 7.74 -5.41
N ALA A 18 -6.18 8.93 -4.83
CA ALA A 18 -7.23 9.93 -4.86
C ALA A 18 -7.32 10.57 -6.25
N GLY A 19 -8.52 10.69 -6.81
CA GLY A 19 -8.74 11.39 -8.06
C GLY A 19 -8.66 12.91 -7.90
N PRO A 20 -8.74 13.66 -9.02
CA PRO A 20 -8.77 15.12 -8.97
C PRO A 20 -9.96 15.63 -8.14
N GLY A 21 -9.69 16.51 -7.18
CA GLY A 21 -10.70 17.06 -6.30
C GLY A 21 -11.28 16.08 -5.28
N GLN A 22 -10.72 14.87 -5.19
CA GLN A 22 -11.20 13.82 -4.30
C GLN A 22 -10.35 13.76 -3.04
N THR A 23 -11.00 13.47 -1.92
CA THR A 23 -10.32 13.16 -0.66
C THR A 23 -10.75 11.76 -0.21
N LEU A 24 -9.77 10.90 0.06
CA LEU A 24 -9.98 9.55 0.55
C LEU A 24 -9.46 9.43 1.97
N ALA A 25 -10.29 8.96 2.89
CA ALA A 25 -9.88 8.62 4.25
C ALA A 25 -9.63 7.12 4.31
N VAL A 26 -8.38 6.73 4.47
CA VAL A 26 -7.98 5.32 4.64
C VAL A 26 -8.19 4.93 6.09
N ILE A 27 -8.92 3.83 6.31
CA ILE A 27 -9.26 3.36 7.64
C ILE A 27 -8.27 2.31 8.10
N THR A 28 -8.01 1.32 7.26
CA THR A 28 -7.03 0.27 7.55
C THR A 28 -6.52 -0.35 6.27
N MET A 29 -5.30 -0.89 6.35
CA MET A 29 -4.67 -1.62 5.25
C MET A 29 -4.15 -2.95 5.77
N TYR A 30 -4.31 -3.99 4.96
CA TYR A 30 -3.73 -5.30 5.24
C TYR A 30 -2.84 -5.69 4.06
N PHE A 31 -1.60 -6.05 4.37
CA PHE A 31 -0.65 -6.56 3.40
C PHE A 31 -0.32 -8.00 3.81
N THR A 32 -0.66 -8.95 2.98
CA THR A 32 -0.51 -10.38 3.29
C THR A 32 0.42 -11.02 2.28
N ASN A 33 1.46 -11.69 2.78
CA ASN A 33 2.24 -12.60 1.95
C ASN A 33 1.44 -13.88 1.78
N HIS A 34 0.85 -14.07 0.61
CA HIS A 34 -0.01 -15.23 0.35
C HIS A 34 0.76 -16.49 -0.07
N ASP A 35 2.09 -16.40 -0.21
CA ASP A 35 2.91 -17.56 -0.54
C ASP A 35 3.16 -18.41 0.71
N THR A 36 3.27 -19.73 0.51
CA THR A 36 3.54 -20.68 1.57
C THR A 36 5.00 -21.09 1.65
N VAL A 37 5.84 -20.61 0.74
CA VAL A 37 7.25 -21.03 0.61
C VAL A 37 8.21 -19.86 0.69
N THR A 38 7.85 -18.70 0.12
CA THR A 38 8.76 -17.56 -0.06
C THR A 38 8.45 -16.45 0.93
N ASP A 39 9.45 -16.05 1.72
CA ASP A 39 9.35 -14.85 2.57
C ASP A 39 9.44 -13.59 1.70
N GLU A 40 8.85 -12.50 2.19
CA GLU A 40 8.81 -11.23 1.49
C GLU A 40 9.45 -10.10 2.28
N SER A 41 9.89 -9.09 1.55
CA SER A 41 10.26 -7.79 2.08
C SER A 41 9.37 -6.74 1.43
N LEU A 42 8.66 -5.95 2.24
CA LEU A 42 7.64 -5.02 1.80
C LEU A 42 8.06 -3.58 2.07
N ASP A 43 7.91 -2.72 1.07
CA ASP A 43 8.04 -1.27 1.21
C ASP A 43 6.70 -0.61 0.91
N ILE A 44 6.32 0.38 1.72
CA ILE A 44 5.10 1.15 1.54
C ILE A 44 5.44 2.63 1.49
N TYR A 45 4.86 3.34 0.53
CA TYR A 45 5.08 4.77 0.30
C TYR A 45 3.74 5.50 0.22
N ILE A 46 3.75 6.78 0.64
CA ILE A 46 2.68 7.72 0.29
C ILE A 46 3.32 8.78 -0.60
N THR A 47 2.89 8.85 -1.86
CA THR A 47 3.49 9.75 -2.84
C THR A 47 2.60 10.95 -3.11
N PRO A 48 3.17 12.16 -3.17
CA PRO A 48 2.45 13.33 -3.66
C PRO A 48 2.01 13.15 -5.12
N SER A 49 1.04 13.94 -5.55
CA SER A 49 0.55 13.91 -6.92
C SER A 49 1.69 14.12 -7.93
N GLY A 50 1.80 13.21 -8.90
CA GLY A 50 2.76 13.30 -9.98
C GLY A 50 4.20 12.92 -9.61
N GLU A 51 4.45 12.45 -8.40
CA GLU A 51 5.79 12.05 -7.97
C GLU A 51 5.95 10.53 -7.95
N SER A 52 7.19 10.10 -8.16
CA SER A 52 7.58 8.70 -8.05
C SER A 52 7.93 8.37 -6.60
N VAL A 53 8.01 7.07 -6.27
CA VAL A 53 8.45 6.63 -4.95
C VAL A 53 9.89 7.06 -4.68
N ASP A 54 10.13 7.50 -3.45
CA ASP A 54 11.43 7.97 -2.98
C ASP A 54 11.53 7.68 -1.48
N ASN A 55 12.75 7.68 -0.97
CA ASN A 55 12.98 7.47 0.47
C ASN A 55 12.31 8.53 1.34
N GLU A 56 12.09 9.75 0.83
CA GLU A 56 11.38 10.77 1.59
C GLU A 56 9.87 10.50 1.71
N ASN A 57 9.33 9.59 0.90
CA ASN A 57 7.90 9.24 0.90
C ASN A 57 7.61 7.89 1.57
N VAL A 58 8.64 7.21 2.05
CA VAL A 58 8.47 5.87 2.63
C VAL A 58 7.84 5.97 4.02
N ILE A 59 6.85 5.12 4.28
CA ILE A 59 6.22 5.00 5.60
C ILE A 59 6.53 3.66 6.25
N ALA A 60 6.93 2.65 5.47
CA ALA A 60 7.39 1.37 5.99
C ALA A 60 8.45 0.84 5.02
N LYS A 61 9.62 0.51 5.54
CA LYS A 61 10.77 0.10 4.73
C LYS A 61 11.26 -1.27 5.16
N SER A 62 11.42 -2.16 4.19
CA SER A 62 11.99 -3.50 4.39
C SER A 62 11.29 -4.27 5.51
N VAL A 63 9.96 -4.21 5.52
CA VAL A 63 9.16 -4.95 6.51
C VAL A 63 9.19 -6.44 6.13
N ASP A 64 9.64 -7.27 7.06
CA ASP A 64 9.66 -8.70 6.85
C ASP A 64 8.24 -9.26 6.95
N LEU A 65 7.78 -9.89 5.87
CA LEU A 65 6.55 -10.66 5.83
C LEU A 65 6.90 -12.11 5.53
N THR A 66 6.98 -12.91 6.58
CA THR A 66 7.17 -14.34 6.41
C THR A 66 5.96 -14.97 5.75
N THR A 67 6.11 -16.19 5.27
CA THR A 67 5.04 -16.91 4.57
C THR A 67 3.73 -16.88 5.36
N THR A 68 2.62 -16.55 4.67
CA THR A 68 1.26 -16.49 5.20
C THR A 68 0.99 -15.43 6.27
N ASN A 69 1.96 -14.57 6.57
CA ASN A 69 1.78 -13.49 7.56
C ASN A 69 1.17 -12.25 6.95
N THR A 70 0.52 -11.46 7.80
CA THR A 70 -0.14 -10.22 7.44
C THR A 70 0.40 -9.06 8.27
N LEU A 71 0.72 -7.94 7.61
CA LEU A 71 0.94 -6.66 8.26
C LEU A 71 -0.37 -5.88 8.25
N ALA A 72 -0.87 -5.52 9.42
CA ALA A 72 -2.02 -4.62 9.54
C ALA A 72 -1.53 -3.21 9.84
N TYR A 73 -1.94 -2.24 9.01
CA TYR A 73 -1.59 -0.83 9.17
C TYR A 73 -2.86 -0.07 9.47
N ASN A 74 -3.02 0.38 10.70
CA ASN A 74 -4.27 0.94 11.20
C ASN A 74 -4.23 2.45 11.41
N ASP A 75 -3.14 3.12 11.08
CA ASP A 75 -3.06 4.58 11.18
C ASP A 75 -3.90 5.23 10.10
N ARG A 76 -4.56 6.32 10.45
CA ARG A 76 -5.37 7.07 9.50
C ARG A 76 -4.50 7.83 8.52
N ILE A 77 -4.86 7.71 7.25
CA ILE A 77 -4.19 8.40 6.16
C ILE A 77 -5.26 9.12 5.34
N LEU A 78 -5.03 10.40 5.05
CA LEU A 78 -5.86 11.15 4.10
C LEU A 78 -5.08 11.31 2.81
N LEU A 79 -5.70 10.92 1.70
CA LEU A 79 -5.15 11.14 0.35
C LEU A 79 -6.00 12.18 -0.35
N GLU A 80 -5.35 13.19 -0.93
CA GLU A 80 -6.01 14.29 -1.64
C GLU A 80 -5.39 14.46 -3.02
N ASN A 81 -6.21 14.82 -4.01
CA ASN A 81 -5.76 15.33 -5.33
C ASN A 81 -4.58 14.57 -5.94
N GLY A 82 -4.75 13.30 -6.24
CA GLY A 82 -3.74 12.51 -6.94
C GLY A 82 -2.67 11.90 -6.07
N GLU A 83 -2.72 12.13 -4.76
CA GLU A 83 -1.82 11.42 -3.83
C GLU A 83 -2.13 9.94 -3.83
N SER A 84 -1.10 9.12 -3.63
CA SER A 84 -1.21 7.66 -3.77
C SER A 84 -0.55 6.93 -2.62
N ILE A 85 -1.10 5.76 -2.31
CA ILE A 85 -0.39 4.72 -1.56
C ILE A 85 0.23 3.79 -2.60
N VAL A 86 1.53 3.60 -2.53
CA VAL A 86 2.30 2.76 -3.45
C VAL A 86 3.09 1.75 -2.62
N ALA A 87 3.18 0.53 -3.10
CA ALA A 87 3.93 -0.52 -2.43
C ALA A 87 4.78 -1.31 -3.42
N THR A 88 5.88 -1.89 -2.91
CA THR A 88 6.71 -2.85 -3.64
C THR A 88 7.03 -4.01 -2.72
N CYS A 89 7.25 -5.19 -3.29
CA CYS A 89 7.76 -6.33 -2.54
C CYS A 89 8.79 -7.08 -3.38
N ALA A 90 9.66 -7.86 -2.72
CA ALA A 90 10.79 -8.47 -3.39
C ALA A 90 10.40 -9.51 -4.43
N ASN A 91 9.35 -10.29 -4.19
CA ASN A 91 9.01 -11.48 -5.00
C ASN A 91 7.60 -11.45 -5.61
N GLY A 92 6.82 -10.40 -5.38
CA GLY A 92 5.50 -10.27 -5.99
C GLY A 92 4.42 -11.15 -5.38
N THR A 93 4.58 -11.60 -4.13
CA THR A 93 3.62 -12.51 -3.47
C THR A 93 2.79 -11.85 -2.38
N VAL A 94 2.80 -10.51 -2.31
CA VAL A 94 2.00 -9.76 -1.33
C VAL A 94 0.73 -9.24 -2.00
N ASN A 95 -0.41 -9.42 -1.36
CA ASN A 95 -1.64 -8.75 -1.74
C ASN A 95 -2.00 -7.68 -0.70
N ALA A 96 -2.51 -6.56 -1.17
CA ALA A 96 -2.97 -5.46 -0.35
C ALA A 96 -4.49 -5.40 -0.37
N VAL A 97 -5.10 -5.18 0.79
CA VAL A 97 -6.53 -4.89 0.91
C VAL A 97 -6.66 -3.62 1.73
N VAL A 98 -7.32 -2.61 1.19
CA VAL A 98 -7.44 -1.29 1.81
C VAL A 98 -8.92 -0.95 1.97
N SER A 99 -9.30 -0.57 3.19
CA SER A 99 -10.63 -0.09 3.52
C SER A 99 -10.58 1.43 3.62
N TYR A 100 -11.46 2.13 2.88
CA TYR A 100 -11.45 3.58 2.81
C TYR A 100 -12.84 4.18 2.62
N THR A 101 -12.96 5.48 2.85
CA THR A 101 -14.18 6.26 2.65
C THR A 101 -13.84 7.48 1.81
N VAL A 102 -14.72 7.80 0.85
CA VAL A 102 -14.63 9.08 0.12
C VAL A 102 -15.24 10.15 1.01
N VAL A 103 -14.49 11.21 1.21
CA VAL A 103 -14.90 12.29 2.13
C VAL A 103 -15.34 13.53 1.37
#